data_c16c083f404b71b63d0125f90b949982
#
_entry.id   c16c083f404b71b63d0125f90b949982
#
_cell.length_a   1.000
_cell.length_b   1.000
_cell.length_c   1.000
_cell.angle_alpha   90.00
_cell.angle_beta   90.00
_cell.angle_gamma   90.00
#
_symmetry.space_group_name_H-M   'P 1'
#
loop_
_entity.id
_entity.type
_entity.pdbx_description
1 polymer ?
#
loop_
_entity_poly.entity_id
_entity_poly.type
_entity_poly.pdbx_seq_one_letter_code
_entity_poly.pdbx_strand_id
1 'polypeptide(L)'
;LPVEKAGKELYDWIDKELTEIEPDLAEVGAFNNSSNFGRADKGAAYMLHARLALNSAVYTKGAVKDYQKAIDYCDLLDGKYELSKAEKNGYTGYEQVFMADNDQNPQAMKEIILPIRQDGAKTKCYSGANYLVSSTRITGMPYMGTSNGWSCNFSRAALVKKFFSTLEDCPIATEKAPDGATEAQIIALDEAAGTTTKDVQKKADDHRALFYSGCGGGLRKLQAEQIAGFNSGLSIVKWSNIRTDGAATSHNEFPDVDIPLIRYAEMYLTRAEAKFRLTGDPQQARADIEVLRSRAGASTPATITEQYIIDEWCREFYMEGRRRSDLIRFGLFTGDKYVWDFKGGVAEGKSVEDFFNVYPIPADDINGNENLTQNPRY
;
A
#
# COMPACT_ATOMS: atom_id res chain seq x y z
N LEU A 1 10.40 13.60 -32.58
CA LEU A 1 10.42 12.91 -31.29
C LEU A 1 9.93 13.85 -30.19
N PRO A 2 9.25 13.36 -29.13
CA PRO A 2 8.78 14.20 -28.04
C PRO A 2 9.94 14.92 -27.35
N VAL A 3 9.67 16.15 -26.90
CA VAL A 3 10.62 16.93 -26.10
C VAL A 3 10.34 16.64 -24.63
N GLU A 4 11.40 16.50 -23.84
CA GLU A 4 11.29 16.30 -22.39
C GLU A 4 10.63 17.49 -21.71
N LYS A 5 9.68 17.23 -20.81
CA LYS A 5 9.17 18.18 -19.83
C LYS A 5 9.62 17.76 -18.46
N ALA A 6 10.09 18.72 -17.66
CA ALA A 6 10.60 18.43 -16.32
C ALA A 6 10.20 19.51 -15.29
N GLY A 7 10.28 19.16 -14.01
CA GLY A 7 10.08 20.10 -12.93
C GLY A 7 8.73 20.83 -12.99
N LYS A 8 8.76 22.16 -12.83
CA LYS A 8 7.54 22.98 -12.84
C LYS A 8 6.78 22.92 -14.17
N GLU A 9 7.48 22.86 -15.30
CA GLU A 9 6.82 22.77 -16.62
C GLU A 9 5.98 21.48 -16.72
N LEU A 10 6.52 20.35 -16.31
CA LEU A 10 5.78 19.09 -16.29
C LEU A 10 4.62 19.11 -15.27
N TYR A 11 4.85 19.70 -14.10
CA TYR A 11 3.82 19.89 -13.08
C TYR A 11 2.63 20.68 -13.63
N ASP A 12 2.88 21.85 -14.22
CA ASP A 12 1.85 22.73 -14.79
C ASP A 12 1.12 22.05 -15.96
N TRP A 13 1.85 21.30 -16.79
CA TRP A 13 1.27 20.59 -17.91
C TRP A 13 0.31 19.48 -17.46
N ILE A 14 0.71 18.63 -16.48
CA ILE A 14 -0.16 17.58 -15.95
C ILE A 14 -1.42 18.19 -15.32
N ASP A 15 -1.26 19.24 -14.54
CA ASP A 15 -2.38 19.92 -13.89
C ASP A 15 -3.38 20.48 -14.91
N LYS A 16 -2.87 21.07 -15.98
CA LYS A 16 -3.69 21.58 -17.10
C LYS A 16 -4.43 20.45 -17.81
N GLU A 17 -3.75 19.37 -18.19
CA GLU A 17 -4.39 18.21 -18.83
C GLU A 17 -5.50 17.60 -17.98
N LEU A 18 -5.28 17.46 -16.68
CA LEU A 18 -6.31 17.00 -15.75
C LEU A 18 -7.51 17.94 -15.71
N THR A 19 -7.28 19.27 -15.65
CA THR A 19 -8.34 20.27 -15.65
C THR A 19 -9.16 20.25 -16.94
N GLU A 20 -8.50 20.05 -18.09
CA GLU A 20 -9.16 20.02 -19.41
C GLU A 20 -10.07 18.80 -19.59
N ILE A 21 -9.72 17.65 -19.01
CA ILE A 21 -10.54 16.44 -19.12
C ILE A 21 -11.69 16.36 -18.10
N GLU A 22 -11.62 17.10 -16.99
CA GLU A 22 -12.64 17.02 -15.92
C GLU A 22 -14.09 17.21 -16.43
N PRO A 23 -14.42 18.17 -17.31
CA PRO A 23 -15.79 18.36 -17.78
C PRO A 23 -16.35 17.15 -18.54
N ASP A 24 -15.49 16.34 -19.16
CA ASP A 24 -15.88 15.21 -19.99
C ASP A 24 -16.01 13.90 -19.16
N LEU A 25 -15.59 13.91 -17.90
CA LEU A 25 -15.70 12.78 -17.01
C LEU A 25 -17.08 12.68 -16.38
N ALA A 26 -17.52 11.44 -16.11
CA ALA A 26 -18.71 11.17 -15.32
C ALA A 26 -18.59 11.77 -13.90
N GLU A 27 -19.71 12.07 -13.27
CA GLU A 27 -19.75 12.62 -11.92
C GLU A 27 -19.08 11.70 -10.89
N VAL A 28 -18.58 12.30 -9.81
CA VAL A 28 -17.88 11.59 -8.72
C VAL A 28 -18.70 10.42 -8.19
N GLY A 29 -18.14 9.23 -8.18
CA GLY A 29 -18.79 8.00 -7.72
C GLY A 29 -19.77 7.38 -8.71
N ALA A 30 -19.86 7.89 -9.95
CA ALA A 30 -20.78 7.38 -10.97
C ALA A 30 -20.60 5.91 -11.30
N PHE A 31 -19.40 5.39 -11.15
CA PHE A 31 -19.06 3.99 -11.46
C PHE A 31 -18.89 3.11 -10.23
N ASN A 32 -19.20 3.63 -9.08
CA ASN A 32 -19.05 3.00 -7.78
C ASN A 32 -20.18 2.03 -7.49
N ASN A 33 -20.37 0.90 -7.78
CA ASN A 33 -21.47 -0.08 -7.72
C ASN A 33 -22.19 -0.27 -9.06
N SER A 34 -21.51 -0.10 -10.20
CA SER A 34 -22.12 -0.27 -11.51
C SER A 34 -21.37 -1.29 -12.36
N SER A 35 -21.99 -1.70 -13.46
CA SER A 35 -21.33 -2.51 -14.50
C SER A 35 -20.12 -1.82 -15.14
N ASN A 36 -19.96 -0.53 -14.90
CA ASN A 36 -18.84 0.28 -15.37
C ASN A 36 -17.73 0.44 -14.31
N PHE A 37 -17.77 -0.30 -13.20
CA PHE A 37 -16.73 -0.32 -12.20
C PHE A 37 -15.35 -0.53 -12.84
N GLY A 38 -14.38 0.31 -12.44
CA GLY A 38 -13.04 0.32 -13.04
C GLY A 38 -12.83 1.38 -14.12
N ARG A 39 -13.86 2.17 -14.47
CA ARG A 39 -13.70 3.37 -15.32
C ARG A 39 -13.38 4.58 -14.45
N ALA A 40 -12.56 5.49 -15.00
CA ALA A 40 -12.27 6.76 -14.34
C ALA A 40 -13.48 7.70 -14.38
N ASP A 41 -13.78 8.33 -13.27
CA ASP A 41 -14.73 9.43 -13.12
C ASP A 41 -14.01 10.69 -12.57
N LYS A 42 -14.75 11.76 -12.29
CA LYS A 42 -14.17 12.98 -11.69
C LYS A 42 -13.46 12.71 -10.37
N GLY A 43 -13.86 11.68 -9.60
CA GLY A 43 -13.18 11.31 -8.36
C GLY A 43 -11.75 10.86 -8.58
N ALA A 44 -11.49 10.12 -9.66
CA ALA A 44 -10.13 9.75 -10.04
C ALA A 44 -9.29 10.97 -10.44
N ALA A 45 -9.85 11.92 -11.23
CA ALA A 45 -9.17 13.14 -11.60
C ALA A 45 -8.86 14.02 -10.36
N TYR A 46 -9.80 14.19 -9.44
CA TYR A 46 -9.61 14.96 -8.21
C TYR A 46 -8.51 14.36 -7.32
N MET A 47 -8.46 13.03 -7.18
CA MET A 47 -7.36 12.41 -6.45
C MET A 47 -6.00 12.57 -7.14
N LEU A 48 -5.94 12.58 -8.47
CA LEU A 48 -4.71 12.87 -9.21
C LEU A 48 -4.24 14.32 -9.01
N HIS A 49 -5.16 15.30 -9.04
CA HIS A 49 -4.86 16.68 -8.67
C HIS A 49 -4.35 16.80 -7.23
N ALA A 50 -5.02 16.13 -6.27
CA ALA A 50 -4.60 16.14 -4.88
C ALA A 50 -3.21 15.51 -4.68
N ARG A 51 -2.90 14.38 -5.36
CA ARG A 51 -1.55 13.77 -5.38
C ARG A 51 -0.50 14.72 -5.96
N LEU A 52 -0.81 15.33 -7.09
CA LEU A 52 0.09 16.26 -7.78
C LEU A 52 0.39 17.46 -6.87
N ALA A 53 -0.63 18.07 -6.29
CA ALA A 53 -0.53 19.21 -5.39
C ALA A 53 0.22 18.88 -4.09
N LEU A 54 -0.05 17.75 -3.45
CA LEU A 54 0.69 17.29 -2.26
C LEU A 54 2.19 17.12 -2.52
N ASN A 55 2.56 16.66 -3.72
CA ASN A 55 3.95 16.44 -4.12
C ASN A 55 4.58 17.65 -4.85
N SER A 56 3.86 18.77 -4.97
CA SER A 56 4.30 19.95 -5.73
C SER A 56 5.71 20.41 -5.37
N ALA A 57 6.03 20.49 -4.07
CA ALA A 57 7.35 20.92 -3.62
C ALA A 57 8.48 19.96 -4.05
N VAL A 58 8.22 18.65 -4.12
CA VAL A 58 9.19 17.66 -4.61
C VAL A 58 9.41 17.83 -6.12
N TYR A 59 8.32 17.83 -6.89
CA TYR A 59 8.38 17.88 -8.35
C TYR A 59 8.98 19.19 -8.89
N THR A 60 8.73 20.29 -8.18
CA THR A 60 9.20 21.62 -8.59
C THR A 60 10.44 22.10 -7.80
N LYS A 61 11.10 21.22 -7.04
CA LYS A 61 12.25 21.55 -6.20
C LYS A 61 11.98 22.75 -5.28
N GLY A 62 10.77 22.80 -4.72
CA GLY A 62 10.34 23.85 -3.78
C GLY A 62 9.75 25.12 -4.40
N ALA A 63 9.71 25.23 -5.74
CA ALA A 63 9.18 26.40 -6.41
C ALA A 63 7.64 26.54 -6.26
N VAL A 64 6.94 25.43 -6.07
CA VAL A 64 5.49 25.37 -5.85
C VAL A 64 5.21 24.59 -4.57
N LYS A 65 4.20 25.05 -3.78
CA LYS A 65 3.72 24.40 -2.56
C LYS A 65 2.19 24.49 -2.52
N ASP A 66 1.53 23.68 -3.33
CA ASP A 66 0.07 23.75 -3.56
C ASP A 66 -0.74 22.94 -2.52
N TYR A 67 -0.35 23.03 -1.23
CA TYR A 67 -0.99 22.22 -0.18
C TYR A 67 -2.47 22.59 0.04
N GLN A 68 -2.84 23.87 -0.13
CA GLN A 68 -4.26 24.25 -0.09
C GLN A 68 -5.04 23.61 -1.24
N LYS A 69 -4.50 23.60 -2.45
CA LYS A 69 -5.10 22.94 -3.61
C LYS A 69 -5.30 21.43 -3.36
N ALA A 70 -4.35 20.78 -2.68
CA ALA A 70 -4.51 19.38 -2.29
C ALA A 70 -5.71 19.18 -1.33
N ILE A 71 -5.90 20.09 -0.37
CA ILE A 71 -7.05 20.07 0.55
C ILE A 71 -8.35 20.28 -0.24
N ASP A 72 -8.40 21.28 -1.10
CA ASP A 72 -9.60 21.65 -1.87
C ASP A 72 -10.09 20.47 -2.73
N TYR A 73 -9.19 19.77 -3.42
CA TYR A 73 -9.57 18.58 -4.20
C TYR A 73 -9.96 17.38 -3.32
N CYS A 74 -9.36 17.21 -2.15
CA CYS A 74 -9.81 16.22 -1.19
C CYS A 74 -11.23 16.50 -0.68
N ASP A 75 -11.56 17.76 -0.42
CA ASP A 75 -12.88 18.17 0.07
C ASP A 75 -13.99 17.93 -0.97
N LEU A 76 -13.68 17.99 -2.28
CA LEU A 76 -14.62 17.60 -3.34
C LEU A 76 -15.01 16.10 -3.30
N LEU A 77 -14.18 15.28 -2.67
CA LEU A 77 -14.42 13.82 -2.51
C LEU A 77 -15.11 13.49 -1.20
N ASP A 78 -15.15 14.42 -0.24
CA ASP A 78 -15.68 14.12 1.09
C ASP A 78 -17.15 13.72 1.04
N GLY A 79 -17.49 12.58 1.64
CA GLY A 79 -18.83 12.02 1.61
C GLY A 79 -19.32 11.46 0.26
N LYS A 80 -18.45 11.39 -0.76
CA LYS A 80 -18.78 10.82 -2.07
C LYS A 80 -18.44 9.35 -2.20
N TYR A 81 -17.53 8.87 -1.39
CA TYR A 81 -17.12 7.47 -1.22
C TYR A 81 -17.24 7.09 0.24
N GLU A 82 -17.10 5.81 0.54
CA GLU A 82 -17.21 5.29 1.91
C GLU A 82 -16.06 4.32 2.18
N LEU A 83 -15.45 4.43 3.37
CA LEU A 83 -14.49 3.41 3.82
C LEU A 83 -15.21 2.08 4.08
N SER A 84 -14.63 0.99 3.66
CA SER A 84 -15.08 -0.35 4.03
C SER A 84 -14.85 -0.56 5.54
N LYS A 85 -15.91 -0.70 6.34
CA LYS A 85 -15.85 -0.71 7.81
C LYS A 85 -16.43 -1.96 8.44
N ALA A 86 -17.59 -2.43 7.94
CA ALA A 86 -18.30 -3.51 8.58
C ALA A 86 -17.61 -4.86 8.32
N GLU A 87 -17.52 -5.66 9.37
CA GLU A 87 -17.03 -7.04 9.26
C GLU A 87 -18.00 -7.89 8.43
N LYS A 88 -17.46 -8.81 7.65
CA LYS A 88 -18.21 -9.80 6.88
C LYS A 88 -17.49 -11.15 6.93
N ASN A 89 -18.17 -12.17 7.44
CA ASN A 89 -17.65 -13.55 7.52
C ASN A 89 -16.25 -13.65 8.17
N GLY A 90 -15.99 -12.87 9.23
CA GLY A 90 -14.72 -12.85 9.95
C GLY A 90 -13.63 -11.98 9.33
N TYR A 91 -13.90 -11.32 8.20
CA TYR A 91 -12.97 -10.38 7.56
C TYR A 91 -13.32 -8.94 7.91
N THR A 92 -12.36 -8.18 8.40
CA THR A 92 -12.52 -6.75 8.70
C THR A 92 -12.80 -5.95 7.44
N GLY A 93 -13.37 -4.75 7.57
CA GLY A 93 -13.59 -3.87 6.42
C GLY A 93 -12.31 -3.57 5.63
N TYR A 94 -11.16 -3.49 6.32
CA TYR A 94 -9.87 -3.29 5.65
C TYR A 94 -9.47 -4.49 4.77
N GLU A 95 -9.58 -5.71 5.30
CA GLU A 95 -9.23 -6.93 4.55
C GLU A 95 -10.06 -7.06 3.28
N GLN A 96 -11.35 -6.76 3.34
CA GLN A 96 -12.28 -6.90 2.22
C GLN A 96 -11.88 -6.09 0.99
N VAL A 97 -11.15 -4.99 1.13
CA VAL A 97 -10.65 -4.17 0.02
C VAL A 97 -9.59 -4.91 -0.82
N PHE A 98 -8.93 -5.91 -0.24
CA PHE A 98 -7.80 -6.65 -0.84
C PHE A 98 -8.11 -8.14 -1.06
N MET A 99 -9.39 -8.52 -1.13
CA MET A 99 -9.88 -9.88 -1.33
C MET A 99 -10.47 -10.07 -2.74
N ALA A 100 -10.59 -11.33 -3.17
CA ALA A 100 -10.91 -11.71 -4.54
C ALA A 100 -12.23 -11.16 -5.10
N ASP A 101 -13.18 -10.82 -4.25
CA ASP A 101 -14.47 -10.26 -4.63
C ASP A 101 -14.59 -8.75 -4.36
N ASN A 102 -13.48 -8.03 -4.31
CA ASN A 102 -13.49 -6.59 -4.00
C ASN A 102 -14.21 -5.74 -5.07
N ASP A 103 -14.40 -6.28 -6.28
CA ASP A 103 -15.19 -5.70 -7.37
C ASP A 103 -16.69 -6.07 -7.32
N GLN A 104 -17.10 -6.95 -6.40
CA GLN A 104 -18.47 -7.42 -6.20
C GLN A 104 -18.98 -7.15 -4.79
N ASN A 105 -18.10 -6.95 -3.83
CA ASN A 105 -18.43 -6.60 -2.46
C ASN A 105 -18.79 -5.10 -2.37
N PRO A 106 -20.05 -4.75 -2.05
CA PRO A 106 -20.51 -3.37 -2.08
C PRO A 106 -19.73 -2.42 -1.17
N GLN A 107 -19.17 -2.91 -0.06
CA GLN A 107 -18.36 -2.08 0.84
C GLN A 107 -16.98 -1.78 0.25
N ALA A 108 -16.30 -2.81 -0.28
CA ALA A 108 -15.01 -2.63 -0.93
C ALA A 108 -15.11 -1.73 -2.16
N MET A 109 -16.14 -1.96 -2.99
CA MET A 109 -16.40 -1.13 -4.17
C MET A 109 -16.57 0.36 -3.82
N LYS A 110 -17.24 0.68 -2.72
CA LYS A 110 -17.44 2.08 -2.29
C LYS A 110 -16.17 2.76 -1.83
N GLU A 111 -15.14 2.03 -1.40
CA GLU A 111 -13.83 2.60 -1.05
C GLU A 111 -12.92 2.76 -2.28
N ILE A 112 -13.07 1.90 -3.29
CA ILE A 112 -12.20 1.88 -4.46
C ILE A 112 -12.67 2.94 -5.47
N ILE A 113 -11.84 3.96 -5.72
CA ILE A 113 -12.12 5.03 -6.68
C ILE A 113 -11.73 4.60 -8.10
N LEU A 114 -10.54 4.02 -8.26
CA LEU A 114 -10.05 3.52 -9.56
C LEU A 114 -9.24 2.25 -9.35
N PRO A 115 -9.74 1.08 -9.76
CA PRO A 115 -8.98 -0.16 -9.74
C PRO A 115 -8.27 -0.44 -11.06
N ILE A 116 -7.22 -1.26 -10.99
CA ILE A 116 -6.74 -2.05 -12.12
C ILE A 116 -7.50 -3.38 -12.06
N ARG A 117 -8.37 -3.61 -13.03
CA ARG A 117 -9.26 -4.78 -13.06
C ARG A 117 -8.48 -6.07 -13.29
N GLN A 118 -8.83 -7.08 -12.51
CA GLN A 118 -8.27 -8.43 -12.59
C GLN A 118 -9.38 -9.48 -12.75
N ASP A 119 -9.06 -10.56 -13.45
CA ASP A 119 -9.94 -11.71 -13.63
C ASP A 119 -9.02 -12.92 -13.88
N GLY A 120 -8.93 -13.82 -12.94
CA GLY A 120 -8.01 -14.96 -12.99
C GLY A 120 -8.18 -15.86 -14.21
N ALA A 121 -9.34 -15.81 -14.89
CA ALA A 121 -9.57 -16.53 -16.13
C ALA A 121 -9.10 -15.75 -17.37
N LYS A 122 -9.19 -14.40 -17.36
CA LYS A 122 -8.96 -13.54 -18.54
C LYS A 122 -7.64 -12.77 -18.50
N THR A 123 -7.23 -12.27 -17.32
CA THR A 123 -6.03 -11.43 -17.16
C THR A 123 -4.85 -12.23 -16.60
N LYS A 124 -4.62 -13.44 -17.13
CA LYS A 124 -3.57 -14.35 -16.64
C LYS A 124 -2.17 -13.79 -16.84
N CYS A 125 -1.52 -13.44 -15.75
CA CYS A 125 -0.11 -13.05 -15.74
C CYS A 125 0.55 -13.35 -14.39
N TYR A 126 1.87 -13.48 -14.38
CA TYR A 126 2.67 -13.68 -13.15
C TYR A 126 3.12 -12.36 -12.51
N SER A 127 2.57 -11.23 -12.93
CA SER A 127 2.75 -9.91 -12.35
C SER A 127 1.45 -9.42 -11.71
N GLY A 128 1.38 -8.14 -11.35
CA GLY A 128 0.17 -7.51 -10.82
C GLY A 128 -0.35 -8.20 -9.55
N ALA A 129 -1.64 -8.54 -9.54
CA ALA A 129 -2.28 -9.16 -8.39
C ALA A 129 -1.66 -10.52 -8.03
N ASN A 130 -1.22 -11.31 -9.01
CA ASN A 130 -0.55 -12.59 -8.74
C ASN A 130 0.77 -12.39 -7.98
N TYR A 131 1.57 -11.39 -8.34
CA TYR A 131 2.75 -11.03 -7.57
C TYR A 131 2.39 -10.63 -6.13
N LEU A 132 1.36 -9.82 -5.94
CA LEU A 132 0.96 -9.33 -4.61
C LEU A 132 0.50 -10.46 -3.68
N VAL A 133 -0.21 -11.46 -4.20
CA VAL A 133 -0.68 -12.62 -3.43
C VAL A 133 0.41 -13.68 -3.29
N SER A 134 1.02 -14.12 -4.38
CA SER A 134 1.87 -15.31 -4.41
C SER A 134 3.30 -15.06 -3.94
N SER A 135 3.84 -13.83 -4.11
CA SER A 135 5.23 -13.53 -3.75
C SER A 135 5.50 -13.62 -2.25
N THR A 136 4.51 -13.35 -1.42
CA THR A 136 4.64 -13.38 0.04
C THR A 136 4.29 -14.74 0.66
N ARG A 137 3.63 -15.60 -0.12
CA ARG A 137 3.23 -16.92 0.34
C ARG A 137 4.38 -17.91 0.31
N ILE A 138 4.51 -18.70 1.35
CA ILE A 138 5.43 -19.83 1.44
C ILE A 138 4.62 -21.14 1.40
N THR A 139 5.13 -22.14 0.72
CA THR A 139 4.56 -23.51 0.76
C THR A 139 4.48 -24.00 2.20
N GLY A 140 3.31 -24.47 2.62
CA GLY A 140 3.07 -24.97 3.98
C GLY A 140 2.46 -23.94 4.95
N MET A 141 2.35 -22.66 4.58
CA MET A 141 1.47 -21.73 5.32
C MET A 141 0.02 -21.88 4.88
N PRO A 142 -0.97 -21.37 5.65
CA PRO A 142 -2.39 -21.39 5.26
C PRO A 142 -2.66 -20.84 3.87
N TYR A 143 -3.67 -21.39 3.22
CA TYR A 143 -4.05 -21.03 1.86
C TYR A 143 -4.49 -19.57 1.73
N MET A 144 -4.04 -18.91 0.68
CA MET A 144 -4.37 -17.51 0.38
C MET A 144 -5.14 -17.34 -0.94
N GLY A 145 -5.81 -18.41 -1.39
CA GLY A 145 -6.63 -18.38 -2.60
C GLY A 145 -5.87 -18.66 -3.90
N THR A 146 -4.57 -18.95 -3.87
CA THR A 146 -3.78 -19.38 -5.03
C THR A 146 -3.00 -20.66 -4.74
N SER A 147 -2.81 -21.50 -5.76
CA SER A 147 -1.95 -22.67 -5.67
C SER A 147 -0.47 -22.30 -5.60
N ASN A 148 -0.09 -21.10 -6.07
CA ASN A 148 1.29 -20.61 -6.09
C ASN A 148 1.74 -20.09 -4.72
N GLY A 149 3.03 -20.28 -4.44
CA GLY A 149 3.72 -19.66 -3.32
C GLY A 149 5.19 -19.51 -3.71
N TRP A 150 5.63 -18.27 -3.97
CA TRP A 150 6.97 -18.01 -4.53
C TRP A 150 8.02 -17.69 -3.48
N SER A 151 7.62 -17.44 -2.24
CA SER A 151 8.56 -17.23 -1.11
C SER A 151 9.65 -16.19 -1.40
N CYS A 152 9.31 -15.09 -2.04
CA CYS A 152 10.31 -14.11 -2.50
C CYS A 152 10.11 -12.68 -1.98
N ASN A 153 9.04 -12.43 -1.20
CA ASN A 153 8.76 -11.11 -0.67
C ASN A 153 8.29 -11.18 0.79
N PHE A 154 9.00 -10.52 1.70
CA PHE A 154 8.74 -10.54 3.14
C PHE A 154 8.82 -9.14 3.74
N SER A 155 8.19 -8.97 4.90
CA SER A 155 8.31 -7.73 5.67
C SER A 155 9.74 -7.50 6.12
N ARG A 156 10.16 -6.23 6.15
CA ARG A 156 11.31 -5.81 6.94
C ARG A 156 10.85 -5.47 8.36
N ALA A 157 11.76 -5.58 9.33
CA ALA A 157 11.52 -5.15 10.71
C ALA A 157 11.00 -3.71 10.77
N ALA A 158 11.47 -2.83 9.89
CA ALA A 158 11.01 -1.45 9.78
C ALA A 158 9.50 -1.31 9.50
N LEU A 159 8.86 -2.25 8.80
CA LEU A 159 7.41 -2.28 8.62
C LEU A 159 6.70 -2.81 9.87
N VAL A 160 7.16 -3.93 10.43
CA VAL A 160 6.55 -4.55 11.63
C VAL A 160 6.55 -3.56 12.79
N LYS A 161 7.63 -2.83 13.00
CA LYS A 161 7.76 -1.75 14.02
C LYS A 161 6.79 -0.58 13.86
N LYS A 162 6.01 -0.50 12.76
CA LYS A 162 4.94 0.50 12.64
C LYS A 162 3.67 0.08 13.41
N PHE A 163 3.56 -1.20 13.73
CA PHE A 163 2.42 -1.79 14.42
C PHE A 163 2.71 -2.18 15.87
N PHE A 164 3.97 -2.34 16.24
CA PHE A 164 4.38 -2.78 17.58
C PHE A 164 5.37 -1.80 18.21
N SER A 165 5.27 -1.62 19.54
CA SER A 165 6.17 -0.75 20.28
C SER A 165 7.61 -1.27 20.26
N THR A 166 7.78 -2.57 20.40
CA THR A 166 9.03 -3.29 20.17
C THR A 166 8.80 -4.39 19.13
N LEU A 167 9.85 -4.87 18.48
CA LEU A 167 9.73 -5.93 17.48
C LEU A 167 9.27 -7.25 18.13
N GLU A 168 9.71 -7.48 19.35
CA GLU A 168 9.47 -8.67 20.17
C GLU A 168 7.99 -8.76 20.65
N ASP A 169 7.25 -7.65 20.62
CA ASP A 169 5.81 -7.67 20.93
C ASP A 169 4.99 -8.38 19.84
N CYS A 170 5.54 -8.54 18.62
CA CYS A 170 4.87 -9.26 17.55
C CYS A 170 4.87 -10.75 17.86
N PRO A 171 3.70 -11.42 17.93
CA PRO A 171 3.64 -12.86 18.11
C PRO A 171 4.38 -13.59 16.99
N ILE A 172 5.15 -14.63 17.32
CA ILE A 172 5.85 -15.46 16.34
C ILE A 172 5.96 -16.90 16.86
N ALA A 173 5.74 -17.88 16.00
CA ALA A 173 5.88 -19.29 16.34
C ALA A 173 7.34 -19.63 16.69
N THR A 174 7.53 -20.39 17.76
CA THR A 174 8.83 -20.85 18.24
C THR A 174 9.16 -22.29 17.81
N GLU A 175 8.14 -23.02 17.37
CA GLU A 175 8.27 -24.41 16.90
C GLU A 175 7.69 -24.53 15.50
N LYS A 176 8.36 -25.23 14.60
CA LYS A 176 7.85 -25.50 13.24
C LYS A 176 6.76 -26.55 13.28
N ALA A 177 5.82 -26.49 12.34
CA ALA A 177 4.87 -27.57 12.12
C ALA A 177 5.60 -28.88 11.80
N PRO A 178 5.07 -30.04 12.24
CA PRO A 178 5.60 -31.35 11.84
C PRO A 178 5.66 -31.52 10.33
N ASP A 179 6.64 -32.25 9.84
CA ASP A 179 6.77 -32.56 8.43
C ASP A 179 5.51 -33.32 7.95
N GLY A 180 4.89 -32.86 6.88
CA GLY A 180 3.65 -33.43 6.35
C GLY A 180 2.36 -32.99 7.08
N ALA A 181 2.44 -32.04 8.01
CA ALA A 181 1.24 -31.48 8.64
C ALA A 181 0.27 -30.92 7.59
N THR A 182 -1.01 -31.24 7.75
CA THR A 182 -2.09 -30.67 6.94
C THR A 182 -2.32 -29.20 7.29
N GLU A 183 -2.95 -28.44 6.40
CA GLU A 183 -3.34 -27.06 6.66
C GLU A 183 -4.16 -26.89 7.95
N ALA A 184 -5.12 -27.78 8.18
CA ALA A 184 -5.93 -27.76 9.39
C ALA A 184 -5.09 -27.97 10.67
N GLN A 185 -4.08 -28.86 10.61
CA GLN A 185 -3.16 -29.05 11.73
C GLN A 185 -2.28 -27.83 11.97
N ILE A 186 -1.78 -27.19 10.90
CA ILE A 186 -1.00 -25.96 11.00
C ILE A 186 -1.83 -24.85 11.63
N ILE A 187 -3.07 -24.65 11.18
CA ILE A 187 -3.98 -23.65 11.75
C ILE A 187 -4.22 -23.92 13.24
N ALA A 188 -4.48 -25.17 13.62
CA ALA A 188 -4.70 -25.53 15.04
C ALA A 188 -3.44 -25.30 15.90
N LEU A 189 -2.25 -25.53 15.37
CA LEU A 189 -0.99 -25.24 16.06
C LEU A 189 -0.79 -23.72 16.23
N ASP A 190 -1.06 -22.94 15.19
CA ASP A 190 -0.96 -21.48 15.24
C ASP A 190 -1.98 -20.87 16.22
N GLU A 191 -3.21 -21.39 16.25
CA GLU A 191 -4.23 -21.01 17.24
C GLU A 191 -3.79 -21.32 18.67
N ALA A 192 -3.25 -22.51 18.90
CA ALA A 192 -2.77 -22.91 20.23
C ALA A 192 -1.56 -22.09 20.70
N ALA A 193 -0.71 -21.66 19.76
CA ALA A 193 0.47 -20.84 20.03
C ALA A 193 0.16 -19.32 20.10
N GLY A 194 -1.04 -18.88 19.68
CA GLY A 194 -1.39 -17.46 19.59
C GLY A 194 -0.59 -16.72 18.50
N THR A 195 -0.36 -17.38 17.36
CA THR A 195 0.47 -16.86 16.25
C THR A 195 -0.30 -16.76 14.92
N THR A 196 -1.63 -16.84 14.98
CA THR A 196 -2.47 -16.60 13.80
C THR A 196 -2.39 -15.12 13.37
N THR A 197 -2.76 -14.82 12.13
CA THR A 197 -2.88 -13.42 11.69
C THR A 197 -3.83 -12.62 12.58
N LYS A 198 -4.89 -13.23 13.10
CA LYS A 198 -5.83 -12.58 14.03
C LYS A 198 -5.17 -12.27 15.38
N ASP A 199 -4.29 -13.12 15.88
CA ASP A 199 -3.52 -12.84 17.09
C ASP A 199 -2.54 -11.69 16.89
N VAL A 200 -1.90 -11.62 15.70
CA VAL A 200 -1.03 -10.50 15.33
C VAL A 200 -1.81 -9.19 15.28
N GLN A 201 -2.97 -9.15 14.61
CA GLN A 201 -3.86 -7.99 14.58
C GLN A 201 -4.31 -7.56 15.98
N LYS A 202 -4.74 -8.51 16.81
CA LYS A 202 -5.18 -8.27 18.20
C LYS A 202 -4.04 -7.70 19.05
N LYS A 203 -2.83 -8.25 18.93
CA LYS A 203 -1.66 -7.78 19.68
C LYS A 203 -1.17 -6.42 19.23
N ALA A 204 -1.30 -6.12 17.95
CA ALA A 204 -0.99 -4.81 17.36
C ALA A 204 -2.03 -3.73 17.71
N ASP A 205 -3.22 -4.12 18.18
CA ASP A 205 -4.40 -3.24 18.32
C ASP A 205 -4.65 -2.45 17.01
N ASP A 206 -4.53 -3.16 15.87
CA ASP A 206 -4.70 -2.57 14.53
C ASP A 206 -5.02 -3.67 13.50
N HIS A 207 -6.21 -3.63 12.92
CA HIS A 207 -6.69 -4.61 11.93
C HIS A 207 -5.84 -4.67 10.65
N ARG A 208 -4.98 -3.67 10.42
CA ARG A 208 -4.07 -3.61 9.26
C ARG A 208 -2.77 -4.37 9.48
N ALA A 209 -2.50 -4.91 10.66
CA ALA A 209 -1.34 -5.75 10.93
C ALA A 209 -1.49 -7.15 10.32
N LEU A 210 -1.53 -7.22 9.00
CA LEU A 210 -1.79 -8.43 8.23
C LEU A 210 -0.49 -9.17 7.93
N PHE A 211 0.06 -9.82 8.96
CA PHE A 211 1.29 -10.62 8.89
C PHE A 211 1.00 -12.05 9.30
N TYR A 212 1.59 -13.01 8.58
CA TYR A 212 1.67 -14.40 9.01
C TYR A 212 3.03 -14.66 9.66
N SER A 213 2.98 -15.10 10.91
CA SER A 213 4.13 -15.39 11.78
C SER A 213 4.08 -16.80 12.39
N GLY A 214 3.15 -17.64 11.90
CA GLY A 214 2.90 -18.99 12.41
C GLY A 214 3.94 -20.01 12.00
N CYS A 215 3.68 -21.28 12.35
CA CYS A 215 4.60 -22.42 12.21
C CYS A 215 4.66 -23.01 10.81
N GLY A 216 3.72 -22.69 9.92
CA GLY A 216 3.62 -23.25 8.58
C GLY A 216 4.68 -22.71 7.63
N GLY A 217 5.27 -23.59 6.80
CA GLY A 217 6.33 -23.21 5.86
C GLY A 217 7.68 -22.89 6.51
N GLY A 218 7.87 -23.27 7.78
CA GLY A 218 9.08 -23.06 8.57
C GLY A 218 9.03 -21.79 9.43
N LEU A 219 9.87 -21.72 10.44
CA LEU A 219 9.91 -20.61 11.38
C LEU A 219 10.35 -19.32 10.71
N ARG A 220 9.67 -18.23 11.06
CA ARG A 220 10.00 -16.88 10.62
C ARG A 220 11.00 -16.25 11.58
N LYS A 221 11.70 -15.22 11.09
CA LYS A 221 12.48 -14.30 11.92
C LYS A 221 11.87 -12.91 11.81
N LEU A 222 11.69 -12.25 12.95
CA LEU A 222 11.17 -10.87 12.98
C LEU A 222 12.09 -9.90 12.25
N GLN A 223 13.41 -10.17 12.32
CA GLN A 223 14.42 -9.36 11.64
C GLN A 223 15.06 -10.15 10.49
N ALA A 224 15.23 -9.51 9.35
CA ALA A 224 15.92 -10.09 8.22
C ALA A 224 17.43 -10.10 8.48
N GLU A 225 18.04 -11.28 8.54
CA GLU A 225 19.49 -11.44 8.69
C GLU A 225 20.21 -11.54 7.33
N GLN A 226 19.50 -11.99 6.29
CA GLN A 226 20.02 -12.18 4.95
C GLN A 226 18.99 -11.78 3.89
N ILE A 227 19.44 -11.22 2.78
CA ILE A 227 18.54 -10.88 1.65
C ILE A 227 17.92 -12.15 1.05
N ALA A 228 18.69 -13.22 0.92
CA ALA A 228 18.27 -14.49 0.32
C ALA A 228 17.66 -15.49 1.33
N GLY A 229 17.40 -15.08 2.57
CA GLY A 229 16.82 -15.95 3.58
C GLY A 229 15.29 -15.99 3.46
N PHE A 230 14.72 -17.08 2.95
CA PHE A 230 13.26 -17.20 2.77
C PHE A 230 12.44 -17.13 4.07
N ASN A 231 13.06 -17.26 5.22
CA ASN A 231 12.42 -17.14 6.53
C ASN A 231 12.74 -15.80 7.23
N SER A 232 13.48 -14.91 6.59
CA SER A 232 13.89 -13.61 7.13
C SER A 232 12.80 -12.57 6.90
N GLY A 233 11.95 -12.36 7.89
CA GLY A 233 10.78 -11.50 7.84
C GLY A 233 9.48 -12.29 7.85
N LEU A 234 8.37 -11.60 8.10
CA LEU A 234 7.03 -12.17 8.13
C LEU A 234 6.43 -12.15 6.72
N SER A 235 5.61 -13.16 6.40
CA SER A 235 4.81 -13.12 5.18
C SER A 235 3.71 -12.05 5.33
N ILE A 236 3.55 -11.23 4.31
CA ILE A 236 2.52 -10.19 4.29
C ILE A 236 1.26 -10.80 3.67
N VAL A 237 0.18 -10.88 4.43
CA VAL A 237 -1.09 -11.52 4.03
C VAL A 237 -2.20 -10.51 3.73
N LYS A 238 -1.81 -9.29 3.38
CA LYS A 238 -2.75 -8.21 3.04
C LYS A 238 -3.58 -8.55 1.80
N TRP A 239 -2.94 -9.09 0.78
CA TRP A 239 -3.57 -9.46 -0.48
C TRP A 239 -3.95 -10.93 -0.48
N SER A 240 -5.19 -11.24 -0.84
CA SER A 240 -5.70 -12.61 -0.84
C SER A 240 -6.61 -12.85 -2.05
N ASN A 241 -6.52 -14.04 -2.64
CA ASN A 241 -7.47 -14.49 -3.65
C ASN A 241 -8.61 -15.33 -3.05
N ILE A 242 -8.95 -15.08 -1.79
CA ILE A 242 -10.12 -15.64 -1.12
C ILE A 242 -11.27 -14.66 -1.27
N ARG A 243 -12.48 -15.16 -1.50
CA ARG A 243 -13.70 -14.36 -1.56
C ARG A 243 -14.33 -14.23 -0.17
N THR A 244 -14.87 -13.06 0.14
CA THR A 244 -15.57 -12.81 1.41
C THR A 244 -16.84 -13.63 1.58
N ASP A 245 -17.44 -14.09 0.49
CA ASP A 245 -18.65 -14.92 0.49
C ASP A 245 -18.38 -16.43 0.52
N GLY A 246 -17.11 -16.85 0.51
CA GLY A 246 -16.70 -18.25 0.51
C GLY A 246 -16.88 -18.97 -0.83
N ALA A 247 -17.34 -18.29 -1.88
CA ALA A 247 -17.47 -18.88 -3.21
C ALA A 247 -16.09 -19.13 -3.86
N ALA A 248 -16.06 -19.97 -4.89
CA ALA A 248 -14.83 -20.22 -5.65
C ALA A 248 -14.46 -18.99 -6.49
N THR A 249 -13.15 -18.79 -6.65
CA THR A 249 -12.59 -17.82 -7.60
C THR A 249 -12.59 -18.37 -9.02
N SER A 250 -12.36 -17.49 -10.01
CA SER A 250 -12.40 -17.87 -11.43
C SER A 250 -11.26 -18.80 -11.84
N HIS A 251 -10.14 -18.79 -11.10
CA HIS A 251 -8.97 -19.60 -11.34
C HIS A 251 -8.21 -19.90 -10.04
N ASN A 252 -7.60 -21.09 -9.93
CA ASN A 252 -6.88 -21.52 -8.74
C ASN A 252 -5.44 -21.00 -8.66
N GLU A 253 -4.90 -20.43 -9.72
CA GLU A 253 -3.53 -19.95 -9.83
C GLU A 253 -3.46 -18.44 -10.01
N PHE A 254 -4.36 -17.85 -10.79
CA PHE A 254 -4.38 -16.43 -11.10
C PHE A 254 -5.51 -15.74 -10.32
N PRO A 255 -5.19 -14.66 -9.59
CA PRO A 255 -6.15 -13.98 -8.74
C PRO A 255 -7.21 -13.19 -9.49
N ASP A 256 -8.39 -13.10 -8.85
CA ASP A 256 -9.49 -12.21 -9.24
C ASP A 256 -9.39 -10.82 -8.58
N VAL A 257 -8.60 -10.68 -7.50
CA VAL A 257 -8.54 -9.45 -6.73
C VAL A 257 -8.10 -8.26 -7.58
N ASP A 258 -8.98 -7.28 -7.74
CA ASP A 258 -8.65 -6.00 -8.38
C ASP A 258 -7.64 -5.22 -7.54
N ILE A 259 -6.73 -4.48 -8.20
CA ILE A 259 -5.73 -3.67 -7.51
C ILE A 259 -6.25 -2.23 -7.39
N PRO A 260 -6.60 -1.74 -6.20
CA PRO A 260 -6.97 -0.35 -6.00
C PRO A 260 -5.79 0.59 -6.32
N LEU A 261 -5.80 1.20 -7.49
CA LEU A 261 -4.82 2.22 -7.88
C LEU A 261 -5.06 3.53 -7.11
N ILE A 262 -6.35 3.85 -6.90
CA ILE A 262 -6.82 4.98 -6.11
C ILE A 262 -7.95 4.48 -5.22
N ARG A 263 -7.87 4.74 -3.91
CA ARG A 263 -8.92 4.42 -2.95
C ARG A 263 -9.15 5.54 -1.95
N TYR A 264 -10.34 5.59 -1.39
CA TYR A 264 -10.81 6.72 -0.59
C TYR A 264 -9.98 7.02 0.66
N ALA A 265 -9.36 6.00 1.26
CA ALA A 265 -8.42 6.20 2.38
C ALA A 265 -7.25 7.13 2.04
N GLU A 266 -6.87 7.23 0.77
CA GLU A 266 -5.83 8.14 0.30
C GLU A 266 -6.23 9.60 0.45
N MET A 267 -7.50 9.93 0.20
CA MET A 267 -8.03 11.28 0.40
C MET A 267 -7.77 11.76 1.84
N TYR A 268 -8.06 10.93 2.83
CA TYR A 268 -7.84 11.28 4.24
C TYR A 268 -6.37 11.59 4.54
N LEU A 269 -5.44 10.72 4.13
CA LEU A 269 -4.01 10.95 4.42
C LEU A 269 -3.42 12.08 3.58
N THR A 270 -3.90 12.29 2.36
CA THR A 270 -3.51 13.44 1.53
C THR A 270 -3.93 14.74 2.19
N ARG A 271 -5.17 14.84 2.65
CA ARG A 271 -5.70 16.03 3.35
C ARG A 271 -5.02 16.23 4.70
N ALA A 272 -4.81 15.17 5.47
CA ALA A 272 -4.09 15.20 6.73
C ALA A 272 -2.68 15.79 6.57
N GLU A 273 -1.90 15.25 5.65
CA GLU A 273 -0.54 15.72 5.39
C GLU A 273 -0.52 17.15 4.81
N ALA A 274 -1.44 17.47 3.89
CA ALA A 274 -1.53 18.81 3.32
C ALA A 274 -1.83 19.87 4.38
N LYS A 275 -2.76 19.61 5.31
CA LYS A 275 -3.04 20.48 6.46
C LYS A 275 -1.80 20.69 7.34
N PHE A 276 -1.07 19.62 7.65
CA PHE A 276 0.21 19.71 8.36
C PHE A 276 1.21 20.59 7.61
N ARG A 277 1.43 20.33 6.32
CA ARG A 277 2.43 21.07 5.52
C ARG A 277 2.08 22.53 5.31
N LEU A 278 0.79 22.85 5.26
CA LEU A 278 0.29 24.21 5.12
C LEU A 278 0.50 25.04 6.39
N THR A 279 0.27 24.45 7.55
CA THR A 279 0.30 25.14 8.84
C THR A 279 1.60 24.97 9.62
N GLY A 280 2.39 23.94 9.32
CA GLY A 280 3.55 23.53 10.11
C GLY A 280 3.18 22.81 11.41
N ASP A 281 1.89 22.60 11.70
CA ASP A 281 1.38 21.93 12.89
C ASP A 281 0.86 20.52 12.59
N PRO A 282 1.55 19.44 13.03
CA PRO A 282 1.11 18.07 12.79
C PRO A 282 -0.26 17.74 13.40
N GLN A 283 -0.71 18.48 14.43
CA GLN A 283 -2.02 18.25 15.05
C GLN A 283 -3.19 18.52 14.08
N GLN A 284 -2.98 19.31 13.04
CA GLN A 284 -3.98 19.57 11.99
C GLN A 284 -4.33 18.30 11.17
N ALA A 285 -3.47 17.29 11.20
CA ALA A 285 -3.71 16.00 10.56
C ALA A 285 -4.64 15.07 11.36
N ARG A 286 -4.88 15.37 12.67
CA ARG A 286 -5.55 14.45 13.61
C ARG A 286 -6.89 13.95 13.13
N ALA A 287 -7.79 14.84 12.74
CA ALA A 287 -9.17 14.46 12.43
C ALA A 287 -9.25 13.45 11.28
N ASP A 288 -8.45 13.65 10.24
CA ASP A 288 -8.42 12.75 9.08
C ASP A 288 -7.75 11.41 9.43
N ILE A 289 -6.69 11.42 10.22
CA ILE A 289 -6.02 10.20 10.72
C ILE A 289 -6.96 9.39 11.61
N GLU A 290 -7.73 10.03 12.49
CA GLU A 290 -8.65 9.38 13.42
C GLU A 290 -9.73 8.57 12.69
N VAL A 291 -10.20 9.03 11.53
CA VAL A 291 -11.14 8.28 10.69
C VAL A 291 -10.55 6.93 10.26
N LEU A 292 -9.30 6.92 9.82
CA LEU A 292 -8.62 5.70 9.37
C LEU A 292 -8.26 4.78 10.56
N ARG A 293 -7.80 5.37 11.65
CA ARG A 293 -7.50 4.63 12.88
C ARG A 293 -8.75 3.96 13.44
N SER A 294 -9.88 4.67 13.49
CA SER A 294 -11.18 4.11 13.89
C SER A 294 -11.59 2.94 12.97
N ARG A 295 -11.44 3.07 11.64
CA ARG A 295 -11.71 1.97 10.70
C ARG A 295 -10.83 0.76 10.97
N ALA A 296 -9.59 0.98 11.38
CA ALA A 296 -8.63 -0.07 11.71
C ALA A 296 -8.82 -0.68 13.10
N GLY A 297 -9.83 -0.24 13.88
CA GLY A 297 -10.02 -0.67 15.26
C GLY A 297 -8.91 -0.18 16.21
N ALA A 298 -8.14 0.82 15.80
CA ALA A 298 -6.94 1.28 16.49
C ALA A 298 -7.13 2.66 17.13
N SER A 299 -6.51 2.88 18.28
CA SER A 299 -6.55 4.17 18.97
C SER A 299 -5.66 5.22 18.28
N THR A 300 -6.08 6.49 18.35
CA THR A 300 -5.27 7.62 17.88
C THR A 300 -4.49 8.20 19.07
N PRO A 301 -3.16 8.38 18.98
CA PRO A 301 -2.38 8.90 20.11
C PRO A 301 -2.77 10.34 20.45
N ALA A 302 -2.52 10.75 21.71
CA ALA A 302 -2.84 12.10 22.17
C ALA A 302 -2.10 13.19 21.37
N THR A 303 -0.89 12.89 20.91
CA THR A 303 -0.06 13.82 20.10
C THR A 303 0.24 13.23 18.73
N ILE A 304 -0.08 13.97 17.69
CA ILE A 304 0.33 13.66 16.31
C ILE A 304 1.66 14.37 16.02
N THR A 305 2.61 13.64 15.49
CA THR A 305 3.91 14.16 15.05
C THR A 305 4.08 13.98 13.55
N GLU A 306 5.02 14.67 12.92
CA GLU A 306 5.38 14.42 11.53
C GLU A 306 5.76 12.95 11.28
N GLN A 307 6.52 12.34 12.19
CA GLN A 307 6.87 10.92 12.13
C GLN A 307 5.62 10.03 12.20
N TYR A 308 4.62 10.40 12.99
CA TYR A 308 3.38 9.64 13.07
C TYR A 308 2.60 9.68 11.75
N ILE A 309 2.57 10.83 11.06
CA ILE A 309 1.90 10.99 9.76
C ILE A 309 2.53 10.07 8.70
N ILE A 310 3.86 10.07 8.57
CA ILE A 310 4.54 9.19 7.60
C ILE A 310 4.41 7.70 7.98
N ASP A 311 4.30 7.39 9.26
CA ASP A 311 4.07 6.03 9.74
C ASP A 311 2.63 5.58 9.49
N GLU A 312 1.65 6.48 9.57
CA GLU A 312 0.26 6.19 9.23
C GLU A 312 0.10 5.92 7.73
N TRP A 313 0.78 6.68 6.85
CA TRP A 313 0.90 6.33 5.44
C TRP A 313 1.44 4.90 5.24
N CYS A 314 2.45 4.52 6.01
CA CYS A 314 3.02 3.17 5.95
C CYS A 314 2.01 2.10 6.39
N ARG A 315 1.34 2.29 7.55
CA ARG A 315 0.34 1.34 8.07
C ARG A 315 -0.82 1.14 7.11
N GLU A 316 -1.26 2.21 6.48
CA GLU A 316 -2.41 2.17 5.58
C GLU A 316 -2.06 1.60 4.20
N PHE A 317 -0.89 1.97 3.62
CA PHE A 317 -0.58 1.75 2.21
C PHE A 317 0.61 0.82 1.94
N TYR A 318 1.08 0.04 2.92
CA TYR A 318 2.12 -0.96 2.60
C TYR A 318 1.62 -1.95 1.54
N MET A 319 2.53 -2.42 0.69
CA MET A 319 2.23 -3.26 -0.49
C MET A 319 1.29 -2.62 -1.53
N GLU A 320 1.20 -1.28 -1.57
CA GLU A 320 0.43 -0.52 -2.57
C GLU A 320 1.33 0.46 -3.37
N GLY A 321 2.63 0.22 -3.41
CA GLY A 321 3.58 0.94 -4.28
C GLY A 321 3.93 2.38 -3.86
N ARG A 322 3.55 2.85 -2.67
CA ARG A 322 3.68 4.27 -2.28
C ARG A 322 4.90 4.63 -1.45
N ARG A 323 5.42 3.71 -0.65
CA ARG A 323 6.40 4.03 0.40
C ARG A 323 7.60 4.84 -0.07
N ARG A 324 8.13 4.56 -1.27
CA ARG A 324 9.26 5.31 -1.83
C ARG A 324 8.92 6.79 -2.02
N SER A 325 7.79 7.09 -2.66
CA SER A 325 7.33 8.47 -2.91
C SER A 325 7.09 9.23 -1.60
N ASP A 326 6.47 8.56 -0.62
CA ASP A 326 6.19 9.14 0.67
C ASP A 326 7.49 9.46 1.42
N LEU A 327 8.45 8.53 1.44
CA LEU A 327 9.77 8.76 2.05
C LEU A 327 10.55 9.89 1.35
N ILE A 328 10.47 10.02 0.03
CA ILE A 328 11.08 11.14 -0.71
C ILE A 328 10.43 12.46 -0.28
N ARG A 329 9.11 12.52 -0.20
CA ARG A 329 8.37 13.74 0.18
C ARG A 329 8.68 14.19 1.62
N PHE A 330 8.97 13.26 2.52
CA PHE A 330 9.40 13.53 3.89
C PHE A 330 10.94 13.70 4.05
N GLY A 331 11.71 13.59 2.96
CA GLY A 331 13.18 13.70 3.00
C GLY A 331 13.85 12.55 3.75
N LEU A 332 13.24 11.36 3.75
CA LEU A 332 13.67 10.18 4.50
C LEU A 332 14.20 9.04 3.60
N PHE A 333 13.98 9.10 2.28
CA PHE A 333 14.38 8.02 1.38
C PHE A 333 15.91 7.94 1.25
N THR A 334 16.57 9.05 1.04
CA THR A 334 18.03 9.17 0.94
C THR A 334 18.63 9.72 2.25
N GLY A 335 19.95 9.81 2.34
CA GLY A 335 20.62 10.25 3.55
C GLY A 335 20.51 9.25 4.71
N ASP A 336 20.79 9.71 5.92
CA ASP A 336 20.93 8.93 7.15
C ASP A 336 19.78 9.07 8.15
N LYS A 337 18.83 9.98 7.91
CA LYS A 337 17.71 10.27 8.83
C LYS A 337 16.77 9.08 9.05
N TYR A 338 16.66 8.19 8.06
CA TYR A 338 15.87 6.97 8.15
C TYR A 338 16.60 5.82 7.44
N VAL A 339 17.09 4.88 8.22
CA VAL A 339 17.82 3.70 7.75
C VAL A 339 17.02 2.46 8.11
N TRP A 340 16.89 1.54 7.16
CA TRP A 340 16.23 0.23 7.31
C TRP A 340 17.18 -0.88 6.88
N ASP A 341 16.91 -2.10 7.32
CA ASP A 341 17.70 -3.27 7.01
C ASP A 341 17.91 -3.39 5.50
N PHE A 342 19.16 -3.56 5.08
CA PHE A 342 19.62 -3.66 3.70
C PHE A 342 19.46 -2.39 2.84
N LYS A 343 19.14 -1.23 3.41
CA LYS A 343 19.28 0.03 2.70
C LYS A 343 20.75 0.19 2.23
N GLY A 344 20.93 0.49 0.95
CA GLY A 344 22.28 0.63 0.37
C GLY A 344 23.10 -0.66 0.28
N GLY A 345 22.45 -1.83 0.40
CA GLY A 345 23.03 -3.15 0.12
C GLY A 345 23.83 -3.77 1.27
N VAL A 346 23.76 -3.24 2.48
CA VAL A 346 24.40 -3.80 3.69
C VAL A 346 23.34 -4.17 4.73
N ALA A 347 23.56 -5.21 5.53
CA ALA A 347 22.54 -5.78 6.42
C ALA A 347 21.95 -4.75 7.40
N GLU A 348 22.79 -3.93 8.03
CA GLU A 348 22.38 -2.91 8.98
C GLU A 348 21.78 -1.68 8.31
N GLY A 349 21.85 -1.63 6.98
CA GLY A 349 21.53 -0.45 6.21
C GLY A 349 22.58 0.65 6.30
N LYS A 350 22.61 1.52 5.31
CA LYS A 350 23.47 2.71 5.31
C LYS A 350 22.79 3.88 4.61
N SER A 351 23.33 5.08 4.82
CA SER A 351 22.99 6.26 4.03
C SER A 351 23.20 5.99 2.53
N VAL A 352 22.30 6.50 1.71
CA VAL A 352 22.43 6.50 0.26
C VAL A 352 22.34 7.93 -0.26
N GLU A 353 22.97 8.18 -1.41
CA GLU A 353 23.08 9.51 -1.98
C GLU A 353 21.76 10.04 -2.53
N ASP A 354 21.62 11.35 -2.61
CA ASP A 354 20.38 12.05 -2.95
C ASP A 354 19.91 11.83 -4.40
N PHE A 355 20.81 11.51 -5.34
CA PHE A 355 20.41 11.23 -6.70
C PHE A 355 19.50 9.98 -6.83
N PHE A 356 19.54 9.06 -5.87
CA PHE A 356 18.59 7.94 -5.82
C PHE A 356 17.13 8.36 -5.60
N ASN A 357 16.83 9.63 -5.30
CA ASN A 357 15.46 10.14 -5.27
C ASN A 357 14.78 10.11 -6.65
N VAL A 358 15.54 10.12 -7.73
CA VAL A 358 15.03 9.93 -9.10
C VAL A 358 15.51 8.58 -9.66
N TYR A 359 14.87 8.07 -10.69
CA TYR A 359 15.33 6.90 -11.41
C TYR A 359 16.21 7.32 -12.60
N PRO A 360 17.12 6.46 -13.07
CA PRO A 360 17.73 6.67 -14.38
C PRO A 360 16.67 6.56 -15.49
N ILE A 361 16.85 7.30 -16.56
CA ILE A 361 16.12 7.07 -17.80
C ILE A 361 16.73 5.82 -18.45
N PRO A 362 15.93 4.83 -18.90
CA PRO A 362 16.47 3.64 -19.54
C PRO A 362 17.39 3.98 -20.74
N ALA A 363 18.46 3.22 -20.89
CA ALA A 363 19.42 3.47 -21.96
C ALA A 363 18.80 3.41 -23.36
N ASP A 364 17.84 2.50 -23.56
CA ASP A 364 17.13 2.37 -24.84
C ASP A 364 16.29 3.61 -25.16
N ASP A 365 15.68 4.26 -24.16
CA ASP A 365 14.94 5.50 -24.36
C ASP A 365 15.88 6.66 -24.73
N ILE A 366 17.02 6.79 -24.03
CA ILE A 366 18.07 7.79 -24.37
C ILE A 366 18.57 7.58 -25.79
N ASN A 367 18.88 6.33 -26.17
CA ASN A 367 19.38 6.01 -27.50
C ASN A 367 18.31 6.20 -28.60
N GLY A 368 17.04 6.03 -28.26
CA GLY A 368 15.90 6.18 -29.15
C GLY A 368 15.39 7.61 -29.34
N ASN A 369 15.74 8.52 -28.44
CA ASN A 369 15.25 9.90 -28.46
C ASN A 369 16.34 10.92 -28.05
N GLU A 370 16.91 11.59 -29.02
CA GLU A 370 17.95 12.61 -28.82
C GLU A 370 17.52 13.84 -28.01
N ASN A 371 16.21 14.03 -27.79
CA ASN A 371 15.67 15.10 -26.95
C ASN A 371 15.67 14.76 -25.45
N LEU A 372 16.10 13.55 -25.07
CA LEU A 372 16.20 13.14 -23.66
C LEU A 372 17.60 13.36 -23.12
N THR A 373 17.68 13.82 -21.88
CA THR A 373 18.94 13.97 -21.14
C THR A 373 18.90 13.11 -19.89
N GLN A 374 19.94 12.28 -19.69
CA GLN A 374 20.03 11.42 -18.50
C GLN A 374 20.00 12.23 -17.19
N ASN A 375 19.31 11.73 -16.19
CA ASN A 375 19.35 12.31 -14.87
C ASN A 375 20.78 12.37 -14.32
N PRO A 376 21.14 13.47 -13.59
CA PRO A 376 22.50 13.63 -13.09
C PRO A 376 23.00 12.45 -12.27
N ARG A 377 24.23 12.04 -12.52
CA ARG A 377 24.96 10.96 -11.82
C ARG A 377 24.55 9.53 -12.19
N TYR A 378 23.75 9.36 -13.24
CA TYR A 378 23.49 8.07 -13.89
C TYR A 378 24.26 7.92 -15.20
#